data_f15b17ea395905f3e4465856c9550cac
#
_entry.id   f15b17ea395905f3e4465856c9550cac
#
_cell.length_a   1.000
_cell.length_b   1.000
_cell.length_c   1.000
_cell.angle_alpha   90.00
_cell.angle_beta   90.00
_cell.angle_gamma   90.00
#
_symmetry.space_group_name_H-M   'P 1'
#
loop_
_entity.id
_entity.type
_entity.pdbx_description
1 polymer ?
#
loop_
_entity_poly.entity_id
_entity_poly.type
_entity_poly.pdbx_seq_one_letter_code
_entity_poly.pdbx_strand_id
1 'polypeptide(L)'
;MPTAYVLINCNFDHREKVMKGVNQLPGILESAELDTAYDILLKLNVGTIEELQETIKGHIKKIPHIQSIVTLVTIQDADRNSL
;
A
#
# COMPACT_ATOMS: atom_id res chain seq x y z
N MET A 1 11.74 11.68 -3.35
CA MET A 1 11.38 10.27 -3.52
C MET A 1 9.86 10.15 -3.55
N PRO A 2 9.32 9.33 -4.43
CA PRO A 2 7.87 9.20 -4.49
C PRO A 2 7.33 8.48 -3.28
N THR A 3 6.15 8.87 -2.88
CA THR A 3 5.38 8.21 -1.84
C THR A 3 4.24 7.48 -2.51
N ALA A 4 4.05 6.24 -2.14
CA ALA A 4 2.96 5.44 -2.66
C ALA A 4 1.94 5.17 -1.56
N TYR A 5 0.68 5.17 -1.95
CA TYR A 5 -0.43 4.78 -1.08
C TYR A 5 -1.06 3.54 -1.68
N VAL A 6 -1.27 2.54 -0.87
CA VAL A 6 -1.89 1.30 -1.31
C VAL A 6 -3.16 1.10 -0.52
N LEU A 7 -4.27 0.98 -1.24
CA LEU A 7 -5.57 0.72 -0.64
C LEU A 7 -5.89 -0.76 -0.86
N ILE A 8 -6.22 -1.45 0.20
CA ILE A 8 -6.42 -2.90 0.18
C ILE A 8 -7.81 -3.25 0.64
N ASN A 9 -8.47 -4.13 -0.12
CA ASN A 9 -9.66 -4.81 0.33
C ASN A 9 -9.31 -6.24 0.70
N CYS A 10 -9.80 -6.68 1.84
CA CYS A 10 -9.60 -8.05 2.31
C CYS A 10 -10.85 -8.54 3.02
N ASN A 11 -10.88 -9.83 3.32
CA ASN A 11 -11.99 -10.38 4.10
C ASN A 11 -11.95 -9.78 5.50
N PHE A 12 -13.08 -9.27 5.94
CA PHE A 12 -13.19 -8.62 7.26
C PHE A 12 -12.66 -9.49 8.38
N ASP A 13 -12.99 -10.79 8.34
CA ASP A 13 -12.58 -11.72 9.39
C ASP A 13 -11.06 -11.91 9.47
N HIS A 14 -10.34 -11.55 8.43
CA HIS A 14 -8.90 -11.74 8.35
C HIS A 14 -8.12 -10.43 8.36
N ARG A 15 -8.79 -9.31 8.67
CA ARG A 15 -8.17 -7.99 8.61
C ARG A 15 -6.92 -7.91 9.48
N GLU A 16 -6.98 -8.46 10.70
CA GLU A 16 -5.83 -8.43 11.59
C GLU A 16 -4.64 -9.18 11.04
N LYS A 17 -4.89 -10.34 10.41
CA LYS A 17 -3.81 -11.12 9.80
C LYS A 17 -3.19 -10.38 8.64
N VAL A 18 -4.01 -9.72 7.82
CA VAL A 18 -3.50 -8.93 6.70
C VAL A 18 -2.68 -7.76 7.22
N MET A 19 -3.16 -7.07 8.25
CA MET A 19 -2.42 -5.97 8.87
C MET A 19 -1.05 -6.42 9.37
N LYS A 20 -0.98 -7.56 10.03
CA LYS A 20 0.30 -8.09 10.49
C LYS A 20 1.24 -8.38 9.33
N GLY A 21 0.70 -8.93 8.26
CA GLY A 21 1.51 -9.23 7.08
C GLY A 21 2.06 -7.99 6.43
N VAL A 22 1.22 -6.97 6.22
CA VAL A 22 1.67 -5.76 5.55
C VAL A 22 2.63 -4.96 6.41
N ASN A 23 2.50 -5.00 7.73
CA ASN A 23 3.40 -4.27 8.62
C ASN A 23 4.81 -4.83 8.63
N GLN A 24 5.01 -6.03 8.11
CA GLN A 24 6.33 -6.63 8.01
C GLN A 24 7.05 -6.29 6.71
N LEU A 25 6.40 -5.56 5.81
CA LEU A 25 6.98 -5.22 4.52
C LEU A 25 8.04 -4.14 4.66
N PRO A 26 9.11 -4.21 3.85
CA PRO A 26 10.10 -3.13 3.83
C PRO A 26 9.49 -1.86 3.24
N GLY A 27 9.91 -0.70 3.75
CA GLY A 27 9.47 0.57 3.22
C GLY A 27 8.11 1.06 3.70
N ILE A 28 7.47 0.34 4.59
CA ILE A 28 6.20 0.79 5.17
C ILE A 28 6.46 1.97 6.11
N LEU A 29 5.79 3.08 5.83
CA LEU A 29 5.85 4.26 6.69
C LEU A 29 4.69 4.29 7.66
N GLU A 30 3.51 3.97 7.18
CA GLU A 30 2.30 3.97 7.98
C GLU A 30 1.34 2.92 7.46
N SER A 31 0.52 2.40 8.36
CA SER A 31 -0.60 1.55 7.99
C SER A 31 -1.78 1.92 8.86
N ALA A 32 -2.97 1.80 8.31
CA ALA A 32 -4.19 2.14 9.04
C ALA A 32 -5.34 1.28 8.54
N GLU A 33 -6.23 0.93 9.47
CA GLU A 33 -7.49 0.31 9.10
C GLU A 33 -8.47 1.41 8.72
N LEU A 34 -9.23 1.15 7.67
CA LEU A 34 -10.22 2.09 7.17
C LEU A 34 -11.61 1.53 7.38
N ASP A 35 -12.55 2.45 7.55
CA ASP A 35 -13.95 2.11 7.68
C ASP A 35 -14.73 2.68 6.50
N THR A 36 -14.24 2.39 5.31
CA THR A 36 -14.79 2.89 4.05
C THR A 36 -14.94 1.74 3.08
N ALA A 37 -14.96 2.04 1.78
CA ALA A 37 -14.99 1.03 0.73
C ALA A 37 -13.74 0.16 0.73
N TYR A 38 -12.63 0.65 1.29
CA TYR A 38 -11.39 -0.10 1.44
C TYR A 38 -11.16 -0.40 2.92
N ASP A 39 -10.41 -1.46 3.18
CA ASP A 39 -10.19 -1.95 4.54
C ASP A 39 -8.89 -1.45 5.16
N ILE A 40 -7.85 -1.29 4.36
CA ILE A 40 -6.52 -0.95 4.85
C ILE A 40 -5.88 0.08 3.93
N LEU A 41 -5.21 1.06 4.54
CA LEU A 41 -4.38 2.02 3.83
C LEU A 41 -2.93 1.81 4.23
N LEU A 42 -2.04 1.72 3.26
CA LEU A 42 -0.60 1.69 3.48
C LEU A 42 0.04 2.91 2.86
N LYS A 43 1.03 3.46 3.54
CA LYS A 43 1.89 4.50 3.01
C LYS A 43 3.29 3.92 2.89
N LEU A 44 3.84 3.97 1.69
CA LEU A 44 5.14 3.39 1.38
C LEU A 44 6.10 4.45 0.87
N ASN A 45 7.34 4.33 1.28
CA ASN A 45 8.41 5.12 0.70
C ASN A 45 9.23 4.20 -0.20
N VAL A 46 9.32 4.51 -1.48
CA VAL A 46 10.02 3.68 -2.45
C VAL A 46 10.99 4.54 -3.26
N GLY A 47 12.09 3.94 -3.66
CA GLY A 47 13.08 4.64 -4.45
C GLY A 47 12.71 4.78 -5.91
N THR A 48 12.11 3.74 -6.47
CA THR A 48 11.73 3.72 -7.88
C THR A 48 10.38 3.08 -8.06
N ILE A 49 9.79 3.29 -9.23
CA ILE A 49 8.52 2.62 -9.58
C ILE A 49 8.72 1.12 -9.67
N GLU A 50 9.87 0.68 -10.13
CA GLU A 50 10.18 -0.75 -10.21
C GLU A 50 10.18 -1.39 -8.82
N GLU A 51 10.77 -0.72 -7.84
CA GLU A 51 10.76 -1.22 -6.47
C GLU A 51 9.35 -1.31 -5.91
N LEU A 52 8.52 -0.31 -6.22
CA LEU A 52 7.12 -0.33 -5.81
C LEU A 52 6.40 -1.53 -6.41
N GLN A 53 6.58 -1.76 -7.70
CA GLN A 53 5.95 -2.88 -8.37
C GLN A 53 6.41 -4.22 -7.79
N GLU A 54 7.68 -4.35 -7.46
CA GLU A 54 8.20 -5.56 -6.82
C GLU A 54 7.61 -5.76 -5.44
N THR A 55 7.48 -4.70 -4.67
CA THR A 55 6.87 -4.79 -3.35
C THR A 55 5.43 -5.28 -3.46
N ILE A 56 4.67 -4.72 -4.38
CA ILE A 56 3.28 -5.12 -4.57
C ILE A 56 3.19 -6.56 -5.06
N LYS A 57 3.88 -6.90 -6.14
CA LYS A 57 3.78 -8.22 -6.75
C LYS A 57 4.46 -9.30 -5.93
N GLY A 58 5.61 -8.98 -5.34
CA GLY A 58 6.42 -9.96 -4.64
C GLY A 58 6.02 -10.17 -3.20
N HIS A 59 5.35 -9.21 -2.59
CA HIS A 59 5.03 -9.27 -1.17
C HIS A 59 3.55 -9.09 -0.88
N ILE A 60 2.96 -7.99 -1.31
CA ILE A 60 1.57 -7.70 -0.93
C ILE A 60 0.61 -8.70 -1.55
N LYS A 61 0.76 -9.01 -2.83
CA LYS A 61 -0.14 -9.95 -3.49
C LYS A 61 -0.02 -11.37 -2.96
N LYS A 62 1.06 -11.68 -2.26
CA LYS A 62 1.25 -13.00 -1.66
C LYS A 62 0.61 -13.15 -0.30
N ILE A 63 0.15 -12.06 0.28
CA ILE A 63 -0.53 -12.11 1.57
C ILE A 63 -1.93 -12.71 1.36
N PRO A 64 -2.28 -13.77 2.09
CA PRO A 64 -3.59 -14.39 1.90
C PRO A 64 -4.72 -13.46 2.31
N HIS A 65 -5.89 -13.71 1.75
CA HIS A 65 -7.15 -13.03 2.07
C HIS A 65 -7.27 -11.61 1.50
N ILE A 66 -6.30 -11.12 0.75
CA ILE A 66 -6.43 -9.86 0.04
C ILE A 66 -7.29 -10.08 -1.21
N GLN A 67 -8.31 -9.26 -1.37
CA GLN A 67 -9.24 -9.36 -2.49
C GLN A 67 -8.89 -8.42 -3.62
N SER A 68 -8.49 -7.19 -3.29
CA SER A 68 -8.10 -6.22 -4.31
C SER A 68 -7.12 -5.20 -3.75
N ILE A 69 -6.36 -4.60 -4.66
CA ILE A 69 -5.33 -3.62 -4.32
C ILE A 69 -5.43 -2.47 -5.33
N VAL A 70 -5.42 -1.24 -4.81
CA VAL A 70 -5.32 -0.04 -5.63
C VAL A 70 -4.08 0.72 -5.18
N THR A 71 -3.22 1.09 -6.12
CA THR A 71 -1.99 1.80 -5.82
C THR A 71 -2.04 3.21 -6.38
N LEU A 72 -1.71 4.17 -5.54
CA LEU A 72 -1.61 5.57 -5.91
C LEU A 72 -0.19 6.04 -5.63
N VAL A 73 0.42 6.71 -6.60
CA VAL A 73 1.77 7.24 -6.45
C VAL A 73 1.71 8.75 -6.53
N THR A 74 2.33 9.42 -5.56
CA THR A 74 2.35 10.88 -5.56
C THR A 74 3.29 11.40 -6.65
N ILE A 75 2.91 12.55 -7.19
CA ILE A 75 3.74 13.25 -8.16
C ILE A 75 4.83 14.00 -7.41
N GLN A 76 5.97 14.19 -8.06
CA GLN A 76 7.07 14.95 -7.49
C GLN A 76 6.63 16.37 -7.14
N ASP A 77 7.33 16.99 -6.19
CA ASP A 77 6.99 18.32 -5.71
C ASP A 77 6.93 19.35 -6.83
N ALA A 78 7.86 19.26 -7.78
CA ALA A 78 7.87 20.20 -8.90
C ALA A 78 6.58 20.11 -9.70
N ASP A 79 6.04 18.93 -9.86
CA ASP A 79 4.80 18.74 -10.61
C ASP A 79 3.61 19.28 -9.87
N ARG A 80 3.62 19.17 -8.54
CA ARG A 80 2.54 19.72 -7.73
C ARG A 80 2.47 21.23 -7.85
N ASN A 81 3.59 21.87 -7.97
CA ASN A 81 3.64 23.31 -8.10
C ASN A 81 3.05 23.83 -9.39
N SER A 82 2.86 22.96 -10.35
CA SER A 82 2.24 23.35 -11.61
C SER A 82 0.72 23.39 -11.54
N LEU A 83 0.17 22.95 -10.46
CA LEU A 83 -1.27 23.01 -10.27
C LEU A 83 -1.70 24.39 -9.84
#